data_430ba81116f0962e6da5cbbeef6224d3
#
_entry.id   430ba81116f0962e6da5cbbeef6224d3
#
_cell.length_a   1.000
_cell.length_b   1.000
_cell.length_c   1.000
_cell.angle_alpha   90.00
_cell.angle_beta   90.00
_cell.angle_gamma   90.00
#
_symmetry.space_group_name_H-M   'P 1'
#
loop_
_entity.id
_entity.type
_entity.pdbx_description
1 polymer ?
#
loop_
_entity_poly.entity_id
_entity_poly.type
_entity_poly.pdbx_seq_one_letter_code
_entity_poly.pdbx_strand_id
1 'polypeptide(L)'
;MDRRSFLKAILAGGGLTTLPWNSYALKLFPKPSKQKWAILFGSRYGGARDASLWISEGMGGIADVFDARENPDLSSFDDIVVGSGIYSGKIEQNLGNYLTKNSALISNKIKALFIVCGAGDSPRAQSFLDGLAKACQTRPPLTKIFSGRVTKRLLNEEDYKVEEEVFKRRNEPYEDYDHLKRNDCLKFGEEILRKM
;
A
#
# COMPACT_ATOMS: atom_id res chain seq x y z
N MET A 1 -34.74 4.43 -3.98
CA MET A 1 -34.11 4.64 -5.29
C MET A 1 -33.16 3.45 -5.51
N ASP A 2 -33.43 2.61 -6.51
CA ASP A 2 -32.70 1.36 -6.75
C ASP A 2 -31.32 1.65 -7.35
N ARG A 3 -30.27 0.90 -6.95
CA ARG A 3 -28.88 1.02 -7.44
C ARG A 3 -28.77 0.97 -8.97
N ARG A 4 -29.70 0.25 -9.63
CA ARG A 4 -29.79 0.17 -11.10
C ARG A 4 -30.27 1.46 -11.76
N SER A 5 -31.11 2.23 -11.06
CA SER A 5 -31.64 3.51 -11.56
C SER A 5 -30.61 4.64 -11.45
N PHE A 6 -29.71 4.59 -10.45
CA PHE A 6 -28.60 5.53 -10.30
C PHE A 6 -27.55 5.38 -11.41
N LEU A 7 -27.21 4.14 -11.77
CA LEU A 7 -26.26 3.86 -12.86
C LEU A 7 -26.80 4.26 -14.24
N LYS A 8 -28.13 4.21 -14.47
CA LYS A 8 -28.75 4.64 -15.73
C LYS A 8 -28.78 6.16 -15.88
N ALA A 9 -28.85 6.90 -14.80
CA ALA A 9 -28.84 8.38 -14.84
C ALA A 9 -27.45 8.96 -15.21
N ILE A 10 -26.37 8.26 -14.91
CA ILE A 10 -24.99 8.67 -15.28
C ILE A 10 -24.73 8.43 -16.79
N LEU A 11 -25.41 7.47 -17.41
CA LEU A 11 -25.24 7.14 -18.83
C LEU A 11 -25.99 8.06 -19.80
N ALA A 12 -26.93 8.87 -19.31
CA ALA A 12 -27.79 9.71 -20.15
C ALA A 12 -27.29 11.16 -20.33
N GLY A 13 -26.18 11.56 -19.70
CA GLY A 13 -25.77 12.97 -19.67
C GLY A 13 -24.31 13.25 -19.99
N GLY A 14 -23.73 12.71 -21.07
CA GLY A 14 -22.42 13.18 -21.49
C GLY A 14 -21.64 12.18 -22.35
N GLY A 15 -21.10 12.67 -23.43
CA GLY A 15 -20.46 11.91 -24.51
C GLY A 15 -19.46 10.85 -24.04
N LEU A 16 -19.56 9.70 -24.67
CA LEU A 16 -18.64 8.58 -24.57
C LEU A 16 -17.23 8.99 -25.06
N THR A 17 -16.42 9.52 -24.18
CA THR A 17 -14.97 9.43 -24.39
C THR A 17 -14.58 8.03 -23.97
N THR A 18 -14.12 7.22 -24.91
CA THR A 18 -13.52 5.91 -24.69
C THR A 18 -12.27 6.09 -23.82
N LEU A 19 -12.45 6.00 -22.50
CA LEU A 19 -11.32 5.91 -21.59
C LEU A 19 -10.63 4.55 -21.81
N PRO A 20 -9.32 4.51 -22.04
CA PRO A 20 -8.60 3.24 -22.11
C PRO A 20 -8.74 2.50 -20.79
N TRP A 21 -9.16 1.24 -20.86
CA TRP A 21 -9.48 0.35 -19.72
C TRP A 21 -8.25 -0.10 -18.90
N ASN A 22 -7.17 0.65 -18.91
CA ASN A 22 -5.86 0.18 -18.45
C ASN A 22 -5.29 0.87 -17.21
N SER A 23 -6.09 1.31 -16.26
CA SER A 23 -5.55 1.54 -14.90
C SER A 23 -6.69 1.76 -13.90
N TYR A 24 -6.87 0.81 -13.01
CA TYR A 24 -7.77 0.94 -11.86
C TYR A 24 -7.09 1.71 -10.71
N ALA A 25 -6.45 2.85 -11.04
CA ALA A 25 -5.95 3.74 -10.01
C ALA A 25 -7.12 4.36 -9.26
N LEU A 26 -7.18 4.17 -7.95
CA LEU A 26 -8.13 4.85 -7.08
C LEU A 26 -7.67 6.31 -6.93
N LYS A 27 -8.36 7.23 -7.58
CA LYS A 27 -8.10 8.67 -7.50
C LYS A 27 -8.97 9.30 -6.44
N LEU A 28 -8.35 9.90 -5.43
CA LEU A 28 -8.99 10.67 -4.38
C LEU A 28 -8.77 12.16 -4.69
N PHE A 29 -9.81 12.90 -5.13
CA PHE A 29 -9.85 14.36 -5.28
C PHE A 29 -8.47 15.04 -5.47
N PRO A 30 -7.80 14.87 -6.62
CA PRO A 30 -6.41 15.26 -6.77
C PRO A 30 -6.26 16.79 -6.70
N LYS A 31 -5.29 17.26 -5.93
CA LYS A 31 -4.79 18.62 -6.08
C LYS A 31 -3.99 18.72 -7.38
N PRO A 32 -3.98 19.86 -8.08
CA PRO A 32 -3.12 20.03 -9.24
C PRO A 32 -1.66 19.79 -8.86
N SER A 33 -1.02 18.84 -9.54
CA SER A 33 0.41 18.56 -9.40
C SER A 33 1.05 18.48 -10.77
N LYS A 34 2.26 19.07 -10.91
CA LYS A 34 3.07 18.90 -12.12
C LYS A 34 3.76 17.55 -12.17
N GLN A 35 4.04 16.96 -11.00
CA GLN A 35 4.66 15.63 -10.86
C GLN A 35 3.58 14.56 -10.79
N LYS A 36 3.83 13.45 -11.48
CA LYS A 36 2.98 12.26 -11.45
C LYS A 36 3.48 11.31 -10.36
N TRP A 37 2.67 11.11 -9.35
CA TRP A 37 2.97 10.25 -8.23
C TRP A 37 2.24 8.92 -8.33
N ALA A 38 2.93 7.83 -7.98
CA ALA A 38 2.33 6.52 -7.80
C ALA A 38 2.61 5.98 -6.40
N ILE A 39 1.66 5.24 -5.84
CA ILE A 39 1.87 4.39 -4.67
C ILE A 39 1.64 2.95 -5.10
N LEU A 40 2.69 2.13 -5.08
CA LEU A 40 2.61 0.71 -5.36
C LEU A 40 2.55 -0.06 -4.04
N PHE A 41 1.57 -0.95 -3.89
CA PHE A 41 1.47 -1.75 -2.68
C PHE A 41 1.30 -3.24 -2.93
N GLY A 42 1.69 -4.05 -1.93
CA GLY A 42 1.33 -5.46 -1.82
C GLY A 42 0.57 -5.74 -0.52
N SER A 43 -0.61 -6.35 -0.61
CA SER A 43 -1.46 -6.62 0.56
C SER A 43 -2.30 -7.88 0.38
N ARG A 44 -2.28 -8.81 1.37
CA ARG A 44 -3.20 -9.97 1.41
C ARG A 44 -4.54 -9.59 2.05
N TYR A 45 -4.50 -8.92 3.19
CA TYR A 45 -5.66 -8.68 4.06
C TYR A 45 -6.05 -7.20 4.15
N GLY A 46 -5.58 -6.37 3.21
CA GLY A 46 -6.00 -4.99 3.06
C GLY A 46 -5.28 -3.95 3.92
N GLY A 47 -4.43 -4.32 4.89
CA GLY A 47 -3.73 -3.34 5.73
C GLY A 47 -2.85 -2.37 4.95
N ALA A 48 -1.97 -2.89 4.08
CA ALA A 48 -1.12 -2.03 3.25
C ALA A 48 -1.91 -1.28 2.17
N ARG A 49 -3.03 -1.85 1.68
CA ARG A 49 -3.95 -1.13 0.78
C ARG A 49 -4.53 0.11 1.44
N ASP A 50 -5.09 -0.04 2.64
CA ASP A 50 -5.72 1.08 3.34
C ASP A 50 -4.68 2.13 3.73
N ALA A 51 -3.48 1.71 4.17
CA ALA A 51 -2.37 2.63 4.41
C ALA A 51 -2.01 3.43 3.14
N SER A 52 -1.94 2.78 1.97
CA SER A 52 -1.67 3.43 0.68
C SER A 52 -2.71 4.49 0.33
N LEU A 53 -4.00 4.17 0.53
CA LEU A 53 -5.09 5.12 0.28
C LEU A 53 -5.01 6.34 1.21
N TRP A 54 -4.74 6.12 2.50
CA TRP A 54 -4.60 7.22 3.46
C TRP A 54 -3.32 8.04 3.25
N ILE A 55 -2.23 7.41 2.80
CA ILE A 55 -1.01 8.14 2.39
C ILE A 55 -1.33 9.02 1.18
N SER A 56 -1.99 8.49 0.14
CA SER A 56 -2.41 9.28 -1.02
C SER A 56 -3.32 10.44 -0.62
N GLU A 57 -4.26 10.23 0.30
CA GLU A 57 -5.11 11.27 0.86
C GLU A 57 -4.28 12.35 1.58
N GLY A 58 -3.29 11.96 2.41
CA GLY A 58 -2.35 12.88 3.06
C GLY A 58 -1.50 13.65 2.06
N MET A 59 -1.21 13.08 0.91
CA MET A 59 -0.58 13.75 -0.23
C MET A 59 -1.55 14.66 -1.01
N GLY A 60 -2.79 14.85 -0.53
CA GLY A 60 -3.81 15.65 -1.20
C GLY A 60 -4.44 14.95 -2.42
N GLY A 61 -4.36 13.64 -2.49
CA GLY A 61 -4.94 12.82 -3.56
C GLY A 61 -4.20 12.89 -4.90
N ILE A 62 -2.97 13.38 -4.93
CA ILE A 62 -2.19 13.51 -6.16
C ILE A 62 -1.54 12.19 -6.62
N ALA A 63 -1.40 11.20 -5.71
CA ALA A 63 -0.79 9.93 -6.02
C ALA A 63 -1.85 8.89 -6.46
N ASP A 64 -1.65 8.28 -7.62
CA ASP A 64 -2.41 7.13 -8.07
C ASP A 64 -1.96 5.88 -7.30
N VAL A 65 -2.91 5.06 -6.82
CA VAL A 65 -2.62 3.90 -5.95
C VAL A 65 -2.84 2.59 -6.71
N PHE A 66 -1.80 1.75 -6.77
CA PHE A 66 -1.78 0.51 -7.55
C PHE A 66 -1.50 -0.72 -6.68
N ASP A 67 -2.24 -1.78 -6.92
CA ASP A 67 -1.94 -3.10 -6.39
C ASP A 67 -0.89 -3.80 -7.28
N ALA A 68 0.15 -4.35 -6.68
CA ALA A 68 1.20 -5.07 -7.43
C ALA A 68 0.68 -6.28 -8.21
N ARG A 69 -0.48 -6.84 -7.82
CA ARG A 69 -1.16 -7.93 -8.55
C ARG A 69 -1.63 -7.51 -9.94
N GLU A 70 -1.90 -6.23 -10.14
CA GLU A 70 -2.34 -5.68 -11.44
C GLU A 70 -1.18 -5.51 -12.42
N ASN A 71 0.06 -5.72 -11.96
CA ASN A 71 1.29 -5.53 -12.74
C ASN A 71 1.32 -4.17 -13.48
N PRO A 72 1.14 -3.03 -12.77
CA PRO A 72 0.99 -1.72 -13.41
C PRO A 72 2.28 -1.28 -14.10
N ASP A 73 2.15 -0.57 -15.23
CA ASP A 73 3.26 0.15 -15.83
C ASP A 73 3.49 1.49 -15.12
N LEU A 74 4.57 1.59 -14.36
CA LEU A 74 4.97 2.79 -13.63
C LEU A 74 6.01 3.64 -14.36
N SER A 75 6.31 3.35 -15.62
CA SER A 75 7.32 4.07 -16.40
C SER A 75 7.01 5.55 -16.59
N SER A 76 5.73 5.91 -16.67
CA SER A 76 5.26 7.29 -16.89
C SER A 76 5.15 8.14 -15.61
N PHE A 77 5.39 7.56 -14.42
CA PHE A 77 5.37 8.27 -13.15
C PHE A 77 6.75 8.85 -12.85
N ASP A 78 6.77 10.03 -12.24
CA ASP A 78 8.00 10.71 -11.86
C ASP A 78 8.50 10.22 -10.51
N ASP A 79 7.62 10.07 -9.53
CA ASP A 79 7.92 9.70 -8.16
C ASP A 79 7.02 8.55 -7.67
N ILE A 80 7.61 7.64 -6.90
CA ILE A 80 6.94 6.41 -6.47
C ILE A 80 7.11 6.23 -4.96
N VAL A 81 6.04 5.82 -4.30
CA VAL A 81 6.04 5.28 -2.94
C VAL A 81 5.79 3.78 -3.02
N VAL A 82 6.55 2.96 -2.29
CA VAL A 82 6.33 1.51 -2.27
C VAL A 82 5.99 1.04 -0.86
N GLY A 83 4.92 0.25 -0.75
CA GLY A 83 4.44 -0.28 0.52
C GLY A 83 4.14 -1.76 0.52
N SER A 84 4.40 -2.44 1.66
CA SER A 84 4.13 -3.86 1.79
C SER A 84 3.47 -4.23 3.11
N GLY A 85 2.49 -5.11 3.05
CA GLY A 85 2.16 -5.94 4.21
C GLY A 85 3.25 -6.99 4.44
N ILE A 86 3.49 -7.33 5.71
CA ILE A 86 4.47 -8.34 6.09
C ILE A 86 3.76 -9.61 6.54
N TYR A 87 4.12 -10.73 5.91
CA TYR A 87 3.53 -12.05 6.15
C TYR A 87 4.65 -13.06 6.41
N SER A 88 4.61 -13.73 7.54
CA SER A 88 5.68 -14.65 7.98
C SER A 88 7.09 -14.05 7.87
N GLY A 89 7.21 -12.74 8.18
CA GLY A 89 8.47 -12.00 8.13
C GLY A 89 8.98 -11.62 6.74
N LYS A 90 8.15 -11.77 5.70
CA LYS A 90 8.48 -11.44 4.31
C LYS A 90 7.53 -10.37 3.75
N ILE A 91 8.01 -9.61 2.77
CA ILE A 91 7.16 -8.72 1.97
C ILE A 91 6.10 -9.53 1.22
N GLU A 92 5.00 -8.89 0.86
CA GLU A 92 3.93 -9.53 0.11
C GLU A 92 4.46 -10.10 -1.22
N GLN A 93 4.05 -11.31 -1.55
CA GLN A 93 4.65 -12.12 -2.62
C GLN A 93 4.49 -11.50 -4.02
N ASN A 94 3.29 -10.96 -4.34
CA ASN A 94 3.07 -10.35 -5.66
C ASN A 94 3.89 -9.07 -5.82
N LEU A 95 4.04 -8.28 -4.75
CA LEU A 95 4.94 -7.13 -4.74
C LEU A 95 6.39 -7.58 -4.93
N GLY A 96 6.84 -8.64 -4.24
CA GLY A 96 8.17 -9.20 -4.41
C GLY A 96 8.43 -9.62 -5.86
N ASN A 97 7.47 -10.30 -6.49
CA ASN A 97 7.53 -10.72 -7.89
C ASN A 97 7.57 -9.52 -8.86
N TYR A 98 6.76 -8.48 -8.60
CA TYR A 98 6.76 -7.24 -9.37
C TYR A 98 8.12 -6.55 -9.28
N LEU A 99 8.65 -6.37 -8.07
CA LEU A 99 9.93 -5.70 -7.85
C LEU A 99 11.10 -6.47 -8.47
N THR A 100 11.09 -7.80 -8.45
CA THR A 100 12.12 -8.62 -9.12
C THR A 100 12.22 -8.30 -10.62
N LYS A 101 11.10 -7.99 -11.26
CA LYS A 101 11.04 -7.70 -12.70
C LYS A 101 11.30 -6.23 -13.04
N ASN A 102 10.87 -5.31 -12.16
CA ASN A 102 10.74 -3.89 -12.50
C ASN A 102 11.63 -2.95 -11.66
N SER A 103 12.29 -3.44 -10.58
CA SER A 103 13.07 -2.56 -9.70
C SER A 103 14.13 -1.74 -10.43
N ALA A 104 14.82 -2.30 -11.41
CA ALA A 104 15.81 -1.58 -12.19
C ALA A 104 15.24 -0.36 -12.94
N LEU A 105 13.94 -0.40 -13.30
CA LEU A 105 13.27 0.70 -14.02
C LEU A 105 12.74 1.78 -13.09
N ILE A 106 12.39 1.41 -11.83
CA ILE A 106 11.70 2.31 -10.92
C ILE A 106 12.53 2.75 -9.70
N SER A 107 13.66 2.09 -9.40
CA SER A 107 14.43 2.30 -8.17
C SER A 107 14.86 3.76 -7.96
N ASN A 108 15.22 4.47 -9.01
CA ASN A 108 15.62 5.88 -8.97
C ASN A 108 14.43 6.85 -8.74
N LYS A 109 13.20 6.38 -8.95
CA LYS A 109 11.97 7.14 -8.75
C LYS A 109 11.36 6.92 -7.36
N ILE A 110 11.84 5.91 -6.61
CA ILE A 110 11.30 5.59 -5.30
C ILE A 110 11.73 6.64 -4.28
N LYS A 111 10.79 7.38 -3.71
CA LYS A 111 11.00 8.47 -2.75
C LYS A 111 10.70 8.06 -1.31
N ALA A 112 9.82 7.10 -1.12
CA ALA A 112 9.48 6.62 0.22
C ALA A 112 9.15 5.13 0.22
N LEU A 113 9.41 4.46 1.35
CA LEU A 113 9.01 3.08 1.62
C LEU A 113 8.19 3.01 2.90
N PHE A 114 7.22 2.11 2.93
CA PHE A 114 6.57 1.76 4.18
C PHE A 114 6.24 0.27 4.26
N ILE A 115 6.11 -0.22 5.48
CA ILE A 115 5.57 -1.54 5.77
C ILE A 115 4.42 -1.45 6.77
N VAL A 116 3.52 -2.43 6.68
CA VAL A 116 2.44 -2.65 7.65
C VAL A 116 2.62 -4.06 8.22
N CYS A 117 2.89 -4.17 9.52
CA CYS A 117 3.12 -5.47 10.15
C CYS A 117 2.60 -5.52 11.59
N GLY A 118 2.16 -6.71 12.03
CA GLY A 118 1.69 -6.95 13.39
C GLY A 118 2.77 -6.70 14.48
N ALA A 119 4.03 -6.71 14.08
CA ALA A 119 5.19 -6.47 14.94
C ALA A 119 5.76 -5.05 14.80
N GLY A 120 4.93 -4.04 14.47
CA GLY A 120 5.36 -2.68 14.17
C GLY A 120 6.26 -2.04 15.24
N ASP A 121 6.02 -2.36 16.49
CA ASP A 121 6.80 -1.85 17.63
C ASP A 121 8.01 -2.75 18.02
N SER A 122 8.25 -3.81 17.26
CA SER A 122 9.30 -4.78 17.54
C SER A 122 10.61 -4.39 16.83
N PRO A 123 11.80 -4.68 17.44
CA PRO A 123 13.09 -4.49 16.77
C PRO A 123 13.23 -5.24 15.43
N ARG A 124 12.44 -6.30 15.22
CA ARG A 124 12.40 -7.05 13.95
C ARG A 124 11.76 -6.28 12.81
N ALA A 125 10.89 -5.32 13.11
CA ALA A 125 10.18 -4.57 12.07
C ALA A 125 11.16 -3.82 11.15
N GLN A 126 12.29 -3.34 11.69
CA GLN A 126 13.32 -2.70 10.89
C GLN A 126 13.92 -3.66 9.85
N SER A 127 14.17 -4.93 10.21
CA SER A 127 14.71 -5.91 9.26
C SER A 127 13.75 -6.21 8.10
N PHE A 128 12.44 -6.13 8.33
CA PHE A 128 11.44 -6.28 7.26
C PHE A 128 11.43 -5.10 6.31
N LEU A 129 11.58 -3.87 6.86
CA LEU A 129 11.72 -2.66 6.04
C LEU A 129 13.01 -2.70 5.22
N ASP A 130 14.11 -3.17 5.80
CA ASP A 130 15.38 -3.38 5.08
C ASP A 130 15.23 -4.42 3.97
N GLY A 131 14.43 -5.47 4.19
CA GLY A 131 14.05 -6.45 3.17
C GLY A 131 13.31 -5.81 1.98
N LEU A 132 12.37 -4.89 2.25
CA LEU A 132 11.67 -4.14 1.21
C LEU A 132 12.65 -3.22 0.46
N ALA A 133 13.52 -2.50 1.16
CA ALA A 133 14.53 -1.63 0.54
C ALA A 133 15.47 -2.40 -0.38
N LYS A 134 15.89 -3.61 0.03
CA LYS A 134 16.69 -4.51 -0.80
C LYS A 134 15.94 -4.96 -2.06
N ALA A 135 14.66 -5.32 -1.94
CA ALA A 135 13.84 -5.70 -3.09
C ALA A 135 13.63 -4.54 -4.06
N CYS A 136 13.50 -3.32 -3.55
CA CYS A 136 13.41 -2.09 -4.35
C CYS A 136 14.75 -1.64 -4.95
N GLN A 137 15.87 -2.26 -4.56
CA GLN A 137 17.24 -1.87 -4.93
C GLN A 137 17.56 -0.39 -4.61
N THR A 138 16.92 0.16 -3.58
CA THR A 138 17.11 1.53 -3.12
C THR A 138 16.73 1.70 -1.65
N ARG A 139 17.32 2.70 -1.00
CA ARG A 139 16.95 3.11 0.35
C ARG A 139 16.66 4.61 0.35
N PRO A 140 15.41 4.99 0.10
CA PRO A 140 15.04 6.39 0.09
C PRO A 140 15.12 7.00 1.50
N PRO A 141 15.22 8.35 1.62
CA PRO A 141 15.36 9.03 2.91
C PRO A 141 14.11 8.94 3.78
N LEU A 142 12.96 8.66 3.19
CA LEU A 142 11.70 8.54 3.90
C LEU A 142 11.26 7.09 3.99
N THR A 143 11.17 6.61 5.22
CA THR A 143 10.67 5.26 5.51
C THR A 143 9.74 5.27 6.71
N LYS A 144 8.74 4.37 6.70
CA LYS A 144 7.79 4.26 7.81
C LYS A 144 7.40 2.82 8.09
N ILE A 145 7.30 2.51 9.37
CA ILE A 145 6.72 1.25 9.85
C ILE A 145 5.37 1.61 10.49
N PHE A 146 4.31 0.96 10.03
CA PHE A 146 2.99 1.06 10.62
C PHE A 146 2.66 -0.24 11.34
N SER A 147 2.07 -0.11 12.52
CA SER A 147 1.46 -1.26 13.21
C SER A 147 0.29 -1.78 12.36
N GLY A 148 0.18 -3.10 12.27
CA GLY A 148 -0.79 -3.76 11.41
C GLY A 148 -2.12 -4.03 12.09
N ARG A 149 -2.93 -4.83 11.39
CA ARG A 149 -4.17 -5.39 11.92
C ARG A 149 -4.29 -6.86 11.54
N VAL A 150 -5.00 -7.60 12.35
CA VAL A 150 -5.34 -8.99 12.12
C VAL A 150 -6.84 -9.20 12.36
N THR A 151 -7.49 -9.83 11.40
CA THR A 151 -8.85 -10.32 11.52
C THR A 151 -8.81 -11.83 11.25
N LYS A 152 -8.87 -12.65 12.28
CA LYS A 152 -8.64 -14.10 12.23
C LYS A 152 -9.44 -14.82 11.15
N ARG A 153 -10.71 -14.45 10.98
CA ARG A 153 -11.60 -15.07 9.97
C ARG A 153 -11.17 -14.83 8.51
N LEU A 154 -10.26 -13.87 8.28
CA LEU A 154 -9.75 -13.55 6.94
C LEU A 154 -8.43 -14.25 6.64
N LEU A 155 -7.75 -14.78 7.65
CA LEU A 155 -6.45 -15.43 7.48
C LEU A 155 -6.62 -16.78 6.78
N ASN A 156 -5.68 -17.09 5.88
CA ASN A 156 -5.52 -18.45 5.42
C ASN A 156 -4.95 -19.33 6.55
N GLU A 157 -4.95 -20.63 6.36
CA GLU A 157 -4.54 -21.58 7.40
C GLU A 157 -3.07 -21.42 7.84
N GLU A 158 -2.19 -21.11 6.89
CA GLU A 158 -0.76 -20.90 7.17
C GLU A 158 -0.55 -19.63 8.01
N ASP A 159 -1.10 -18.49 7.58
CA ASP A 159 -0.97 -17.21 8.28
C ASP A 159 -1.67 -17.28 9.66
N TYR A 160 -2.80 -18.01 9.77
CA TYR A 160 -3.47 -18.23 11.05
C TYR A 160 -2.57 -18.94 12.05
N LYS A 161 -1.93 -20.06 11.66
CA LYS A 161 -1.03 -20.82 12.53
C LYS A 161 0.17 -19.99 12.98
N VAL A 162 0.74 -19.20 12.06
CA VAL A 162 1.88 -18.32 12.37
C VAL A 162 1.48 -17.27 13.41
N GLU A 163 0.35 -16.59 13.23
CA GLU A 163 -0.12 -15.59 14.17
C GLU A 163 -0.48 -16.22 15.53
N GLU A 164 -1.19 -17.35 15.54
CA GLU A 164 -1.50 -18.06 16.78
C GLU A 164 -0.23 -18.41 17.59
N GLU A 165 0.83 -18.88 16.92
CA GLU A 165 2.09 -19.15 17.59
C GLU A 165 2.78 -17.89 18.13
N VAL A 166 2.64 -16.74 17.45
CA VAL A 166 3.17 -15.47 17.95
C VAL A 166 2.50 -15.08 19.25
N PHE A 167 1.16 -15.18 19.33
CA PHE A 167 0.42 -14.90 20.55
C PHE A 167 0.71 -15.88 21.67
N LYS A 168 0.82 -17.18 21.37
CA LYS A 168 1.24 -18.21 22.35
C LYS A 168 2.62 -17.88 22.96
N ARG A 169 3.60 -17.46 22.14
CA ARG A 169 4.94 -17.08 22.63
C ARG A 169 4.94 -15.83 23.51
N ARG A 170 3.97 -14.92 23.32
CA ARG A 170 3.79 -13.73 24.13
C ARG A 170 2.96 -13.97 25.39
N ASN A 171 2.39 -15.18 25.53
CA ASN A 171 1.44 -15.51 26.57
C ASN A 171 0.22 -14.56 26.57
N GLU A 172 -0.22 -14.17 25.37
CA GLU A 172 -1.36 -13.28 25.12
C GLU A 172 -2.52 -14.06 24.50
N PRO A 173 -3.78 -13.69 24.77
CA PRO A 173 -4.92 -14.28 24.07
C PRO A 173 -4.86 -13.92 22.59
N TYR A 174 -5.10 -14.89 21.71
CA TYR A 174 -5.18 -14.64 20.28
C TYR A 174 -6.53 -14.02 19.93
N GLU A 175 -6.56 -12.71 19.72
CA GLU A 175 -7.76 -11.93 19.39
C GLU A 175 -7.56 -11.11 18.12
N ASP A 176 -8.66 -10.67 17.51
CA ASP A 176 -8.64 -9.70 16.43
C ASP A 176 -8.11 -8.36 16.97
N TYR A 177 -7.26 -7.68 16.19
CA TYR A 177 -6.77 -6.35 16.55
C TYR A 177 -6.64 -5.44 15.33
N ASP A 178 -6.75 -4.13 15.55
CA ASP A 178 -6.44 -3.10 14.56
C ASP A 178 -5.64 -1.97 15.21
N HIS A 179 -4.35 -1.96 14.91
CA HIS A 179 -3.41 -0.93 15.36
C HIS A 179 -3.00 0.01 14.24
N LEU A 180 -3.55 -0.16 13.04
CA LEU A 180 -3.25 0.69 11.89
C LEU A 180 -4.01 2.02 12.02
N LYS A 181 -3.28 3.08 12.34
CA LYS A 181 -3.84 4.41 12.58
C LYS A 181 -3.86 5.25 11.30
N ARG A 182 -5.07 5.60 10.83
CA ARG A 182 -5.26 6.45 9.65
C ARG A 182 -4.48 7.76 9.74
N ASN A 183 -4.51 8.44 10.90
CA ASN A 183 -3.81 9.71 11.08
C ASN A 183 -2.29 9.62 10.89
N ASP A 184 -1.68 8.49 11.24
CA ASP A 184 -0.24 8.30 11.03
C ASP A 184 0.09 8.14 9.55
N CYS A 185 -0.78 7.50 8.79
CA CYS A 185 -0.66 7.38 7.33
C CYS A 185 -0.85 8.74 6.63
N LEU A 186 -1.86 9.53 7.04
CA LEU A 186 -2.08 10.90 6.53
C LEU A 186 -0.84 11.78 6.75
N LYS A 187 -0.31 11.80 7.99
CA LYS A 187 0.90 12.56 8.34
C LYS A 187 2.12 12.13 7.52
N PHE A 188 2.26 10.84 7.25
CA PHE A 188 3.35 10.35 6.40
C PHE A 188 3.20 10.83 4.96
N GLY A 189 1.99 10.85 4.41
CA GLY A 189 1.69 11.45 3.12
C GLY A 189 2.05 12.94 3.04
N GLU A 190 1.68 13.71 4.06
CA GLU A 190 2.05 15.12 4.20
C GLU A 190 3.57 15.30 4.29
N GLU A 191 4.25 14.42 5.03
CA GLU A 191 5.70 14.45 5.17
C GLU A 191 6.42 14.20 3.86
N ILE A 192 5.94 13.24 3.04
CA ILE A 192 6.47 12.95 1.70
C ILE A 192 6.47 14.24 0.86
N LEU A 193 5.33 14.95 0.78
CA LEU A 193 5.24 16.17 -0.02
C LEU A 193 6.08 17.32 0.50
N ARG A 194 6.29 17.40 1.83
CA ARG A 194 7.06 18.49 2.42
C ARG A 194 8.56 18.35 2.17
N LYS A 195 9.06 17.12 2.03
CA LYS A 195 10.50 16.83 1.91
C LYS A 195 10.98 16.63 0.47
N MET A 196 10.07 16.68 -0.48
CA MET A 196 10.33 16.58 -1.91
C MET A 196 10.11 17.92 -2.62
#